data_07d28b23d7121474d3376a1918088b89
#
_entry.id   07d28b23d7121474d3376a1918088b89
#
_cell.length_a   1.000
_cell.length_b   1.000
_cell.length_c   1.000
_cell.angle_alpha   90.00
_cell.angle_beta   90.00
_cell.angle_gamma   90.00
#
_symmetry.space_group_name_H-M   'P 1'
#
loop_
_entity.id
_entity.type
_entity.pdbx_description
1 polymer ?
#
loop_
_entity_poly.entity_id
_entity_poly.type
_entity_poly.pdbx_seq_one_letter_code
_entity_poly.pdbx_strand_id
1 'polypeptide(L)'
;MSNIRLSLGGPRGAFGTLVCVLLAAAPLACSSSTPGASGTAGSAGDSASRAGSAGEDESAGSTNIAGGTATGDVTFHKDLEPILQRSCQGCHVSGGIAPFPLTTFAESKIYGPAMVPETAQRIMPPWHALNTDECTVPYPWKDDTRLTDDEIASFKAWADAGMPEGDPKDAPPPREQATGLPGVQLELRPDAPYALAPGGDEFRCFILDPKLDKDSYVNGIFVVPGNDAVVHHVLVFTDPGRKSLANAPDGSLSYDCFGGARVANSDLLTAWTPGGIPLEYPSQIAAPVTAGSLLVMQVHYHPHSATDVATDATTLQLRFSDFAPKYNAVTALIGNFSKGLVAGDGLLPGPDDPTSGPAFVIPANASAHTETMQFTFRNLKAGGAAPRLYGIGGHMHYVGVDEKVTISHADASSECLMQIPRWDFDWQRRYDYDLPIEQLPQLQTGDKLAIRCTYDNTMANDKVAASLLEQGISAPRTVVLGETTLDEMCLASLTAIYPAN
;
A
#
# COMPACT_ATOMS: atom_id res chain seq x y z
N MET A 1 -39.61 16.18 -37.98
CA MET A 1 -39.06 16.14 -39.33
C MET A 1 -37.55 15.98 -39.13
N SER A 2 -36.83 15.01 -39.46
CA SER A 2 -36.91 13.77 -40.22
C SER A 2 -36.07 12.69 -39.51
N ASN A 3 -36.61 11.50 -39.51
CA ASN A 3 -35.94 10.24 -39.13
C ASN A 3 -34.85 9.87 -40.16
N ILE A 4 -33.73 9.32 -39.69
CA ILE A 4 -32.93 8.41 -40.47
C ILE A 4 -32.63 7.21 -39.56
N ARG A 5 -33.25 6.07 -39.88
CA ARG A 5 -32.88 4.71 -39.47
C ARG A 5 -31.81 4.21 -40.43
N LEU A 6 -30.78 3.60 -39.91
CA LEU A 6 -29.90 2.71 -40.68
C LEU A 6 -29.86 1.34 -39.99
N SER A 7 -30.40 0.40 -40.72
CA SER A 7 -30.36 -1.03 -40.50
C SER A 7 -29.05 -1.59 -41.01
N LEU A 8 -28.38 -2.48 -40.25
CA LEU A 8 -27.33 -3.31 -40.78
C LEU A 8 -27.56 -4.76 -40.36
N GLY A 9 -27.74 -5.58 -41.39
CA GLY A 9 -27.85 -7.00 -41.30
C GLY A 9 -26.47 -7.68 -41.14
N GLY A 10 -26.49 -8.82 -40.46
CA GLY A 10 -25.34 -9.71 -40.32
C GLY A 10 -25.04 -10.57 -41.55
N PRO A 11 -24.01 -11.38 -41.50
CA PRO A 11 -24.17 -12.77 -41.91
C PRO A 11 -23.70 -13.82 -40.90
N ARG A 12 -24.43 -14.91 -40.92
CA ARG A 12 -24.17 -16.19 -40.27
C ARG A 12 -23.23 -17.04 -41.13
N GLY A 13 -22.48 -17.96 -40.49
CA GLY A 13 -21.90 -19.17 -41.08
C GLY A 13 -20.48 -19.39 -40.57
N ALA A 14 -19.98 -20.58 -40.26
CA ALA A 14 -20.47 -21.93 -40.27
C ALA A 14 -19.47 -22.78 -39.47
N PHE A 15 -19.94 -23.90 -38.99
CA PHE A 15 -19.28 -25.03 -38.38
C PHE A 15 -17.92 -25.45 -38.97
N GLY A 16 -17.00 -25.88 -38.09
CA GLY A 16 -15.78 -26.60 -38.46
C GLY A 16 -15.23 -27.41 -37.30
N THR A 17 -15.25 -28.64 -37.47
CA THR A 17 -15.14 -29.90 -36.75
C THR A 17 -13.85 -30.09 -35.95
N LEU A 18 -14.03 -30.70 -34.82
CA LEU A 18 -13.16 -31.43 -33.90
C LEU A 18 -12.09 -32.31 -34.55
N VAL A 19 -10.84 -32.22 -34.08
CA VAL A 19 -9.89 -33.34 -34.11
C VAL A 19 -9.12 -33.41 -32.81
N CYS A 20 -9.39 -34.45 -32.02
CA CYS A 20 -8.58 -34.91 -30.91
C CYS A 20 -7.28 -35.52 -31.39
N VAL A 21 -6.14 -35.13 -30.84
CA VAL A 21 -4.92 -35.93 -30.83
C VAL A 21 -4.40 -36.05 -29.40
N LEU A 22 -4.54 -37.26 -28.89
CA LEU A 22 -3.86 -37.74 -27.69
C LEU A 22 -2.37 -37.96 -28.03
N LEU A 23 -1.45 -37.44 -27.24
CA LEU A 23 -0.07 -37.93 -27.17
C LEU A 23 0.40 -37.99 -25.72
N ALA A 24 0.96 -39.16 -25.45
CA ALA A 24 1.28 -39.72 -24.16
C ALA A 24 2.50 -39.05 -23.49
N ALA A 25 2.45 -39.03 -22.16
CA ALA A 25 3.54 -38.67 -21.27
C ALA A 25 4.63 -39.76 -21.20
N ALA A 26 5.88 -39.34 -21.12
CA ALA A 26 6.96 -40.14 -20.56
C ALA A 26 7.87 -39.26 -19.71
N PRO A 27 8.30 -39.71 -18.50
CA PRO A 27 9.10 -38.93 -17.61
C PRO A 27 10.60 -39.04 -17.93
N LEU A 28 11.31 -37.92 -17.84
CA LEU A 28 12.78 -37.93 -17.89
C LEU A 28 13.30 -37.47 -16.50
N ALA A 29 14.18 -38.35 -16.00
CA ALA A 29 14.80 -38.26 -14.69
C ALA A 29 15.90 -37.18 -14.63
N CYS A 30 16.00 -36.56 -13.49
CA CYS A 30 17.10 -35.67 -13.09
C CYS A 30 18.42 -36.45 -12.96
N SER A 31 19.50 -35.88 -13.47
CA SER A 31 20.85 -36.20 -13.01
C SER A 31 21.61 -34.91 -12.67
N SER A 32 22.01 -34.84 -11.43
CA SER A 32 22.86 -33.82 -10.83
C SER A 32 24.32 -33.96 -11.32
N SER A 33 24.95 -32.84 -11.65
CA SER A 33 26.42 -32.78 -11.71
C SER A 33 26.91 -31.44 -11.16
N THR A 34 27.57 -31.52 -10.03
CA THR A 34 28.44 -30.50 -9.43
C THR A 34 29.77 -30.40 -10.20
N PRO A 35 30.37 -29.24 -10.30
CA PRO A 35 31.82 -29.16 -10.38
C PRO A 35 32.39 -28.35 -9.20
N GLY A 36 33.46 -28.92 -8.70
CA GLY A 36 34.20 -28.49 -7.50
C GLY A 36 35.08 -27.26 -7.70
N ALA A 37 35.53 -26.85 -6.54
CA ALA A 37 36.41 -25.73 -6.27
C ALA A 37 37.88 -25.92 -6.74
N SER A 38 38.52 -24.82 -7.06
CA SER A 38 39.94 -24.55 -6.83
C SER A 38 40.15 -23.05 -6.77
N GLY A 39 40.59 -22.53 -5.83
CA GLY A 39 41.51 -21.97 -4.93
C GLY A 39 42.67 -21.29 -5.63
N THR A 40 42.93 -20.02 -5.25
CA THR A 40 44.31 -19.54 -4.98
C THR A 40 44.27 -18.25 -4.16
N ALA A 41 45.16 -18.24 -3.18
CA ALA A 41 45.41 -17.18 -2.22
C ALA A 41 46.41 -16.12 -2.77
N GLY A 42 46.40 -14.91 -2.19
CA GLY A 42 47.44 -13.89 -2.32
C GLY A 42 47.04 -12.69 -1.47
N SER A 43 47.49 -12.57 -0.36
CA SER A 43 48.54 -11.98 0.44
C SER A 43 48.59 -10.47 0.39
N ALA A 44 48.30 -9.87 1.54
CA ALA A 44 48.96 -8.82 2.34
C ALA A 44 49.39 -7.48 1.73
N GLY A 45 49.01 -6.42 2.45
CA GLY A 45 49.62 -5.10 2.37
C GLY A 45 49.18 -4.19 3.50
N ASP A 46 49.95 -4.20 4.59
CA ASP A 46 49.92 -3.24 5.71
C ASP A 46 50.18 -1.82 5.24
N SER A 47 49.55 -0.83 5.83
CA SER A 47 50.23 0.40 6.24
C SER A 47 49.41 1.18 7.25
N ALA A 48 50.05 1.46 8.34
CA ALA A 48 49.61 2.15 9.53
C ALA A 48 49.81 3.68 9.47
N SER A 49 49.17 4.31 10.44
CA SER A 49 49.48 5.56 11.18
C SER A 49 49.00 6.88 10.56
N ARG A 50 48.40 7.82 11.26
CA ARG A 50 48.78 8.46 12.52
C ARG A 50 47.71 9.40 13.04
N ALA A 51 47.72 9.54 14.33
CA ALA A 51 46.97 10.37 15.23
C ALA A 51 47.01 11.89 14.97
N GLY A 52 45.98 12.57 15.44
CA GLY A 52 45.94 14.02 15.64
C GLY A 52 44.75 14.43 16.50
N SER A 53 45.05 14.97 17.63
CA SER A 53 44.37 15.26 18.87
C SER A 53 43.39 16.43 18.87
N ALA A 54 42.38 16.28 19.73
CA ALA A 54 41.82 17.24 20.72
C ALA A 54 41.07 18.50 20.25
N GLY A 55 39.88 18.65 20.76
CA GLY A 55 39.11 19.88 20.91
C GLY A 55 37.78 19.57 21.62
N GLU A 56 37.75 19.76 22.94
CA GLU A 56 36.58 19.73 23.79
C GLU A 56 35.68 20.94 23.51
N ASP A 57 34.37 20.74 23.46
CA ASP A 57 33.45 21.67 24.12
C ASP A 57 32.11 21.01 24.38
N GLU A 58 31.63 21.27 25.58
CA GLU A 58 30.43 20.76 26.20
C GLU A 58 29.14 21.38 25.62
N SER A 59 28.05 20.66 25.59
CA SER A 59 26.85 20.87 26.40
C SER A 59 25.55 20.40 25.74
N ALA A 60 24.76 19.78 26.58
CA ALA A 60 23.30 19.62 26.57
C ALA A 60 22.77 18.21 26.22
N GLY A 61 22.57 17.50 27.25
CA GLY A 61 21.58 16.55 27.68
C GLY A 61 20.59 15.97 26.67
N SER A 62 20.95 14.82 26.12
CA SER A 62 19.98 13.83 25.68
C SER A 62 20.26 12.57 26.51
N THR A 63 19.27 12.09 27.21
CA THR A 63 19.36 10.83 27.94
C THR A 63 19.57 9.70 26.94
N ASN A 64 20.82 9.44 26.63
CA ASN A 64 21.25 8.21 26.00
C ASN A 64 20.93 7.08 26.93
N ILE A 65 19.91 6.28 26.61
CA ILE A 65 19.86 4.90 27.07
C ILE A 65 21.09 4.24 26.42
N ALA A 66 22.09 3.99 27.25
CA ALA A 66 23.34 3.40 26.84
C ALA A 66 23.07 2.12 26.05
N GLY A 67 23.48 2.07 24.78
CA GLY A 67 23.65 0.87 24.02
C GLY A 67 24.78 0.05 24.64
N GLY A 68 24.44 -0.76 25.64
CA GLY A 68 25.31 -1.79 26.15
C GLY A 68 25.47 -2.84 25.06
N THR A 69 26.69 -3.07 24.58
CA THR A 69 27.03 -4.34 23.91
C THR A 69 26.72 -5.46 24.91
N ALA A 70 25.52 -6.04 24.77
CA ALA A 70 25.09 -7.16 25.61
C ALA A 70 25.94 -8.37 25.25
N THR A 71 26.96 -8.64 26.07
CA THR A 71 27.68 -9.92 26.10
C THR A 71 26.92 -10.95 26.94
N GLY A 72 25.60 -10.86 26.98
CA GLY A 72 24.72 -11.87 27.53
C GLY A 72 24.08 -12.62 26.37
N ASP A 73 23.85 -13.93 26.53
CA ASP A 73 23.18 -14.74 25.50
C ASP A 73 21.82 -14.17 25.19
N VAL A 74 21.63 -13.81 23.93
CA VAL A 74 20.33 -13.33 23.41
C VAL A 74 19.31 -14.45 23.50
N THR A 75 18.15 -14.19 24.12
CA THR A 75 17.11 -15.20 24.33
C THR A 75 15.78 -14.76 23.71
N PHE A 76 14.87 -15.72 23.48
CA PHE A 76 13.58 -15.44 22.88
C PHE A 76 12.74 -14.50 23.74
N HIS A 77 12.43 -14.90 24.98
CA HIS A 77 11.48 -14.16 25.82
C HIS A 77 11.93 -12.73 26.15
N LYS A 78 13.23 -12.56 26.38
CA LYS A 78 13.78 -11.26 26.78
C LYS A 78 14.02 -10.32 25.58
N ASP A 79 14.58 -10.85 24.49
CA ASP A 79 15.16 -10.02 23.44
C ASP A 79 14.34 -10.06 22.15
N LEU A 80 13.83 -11.23 21.72
CA LEU A 80 13.14 -11.39 20.44
C LEU A 80 11.63 -11.18 20.54
N GLU A 81 10.98 -11.71 21.57
CA GLU A 81 9.53 -11.67 21.71
C GLU A 81 8.97 -10.23 21.74
N PRO A 82 9.59 -9.25 22.43
CA PRO A 82 9.16 -7.85 22.35
C PRO A 82 9.21 -7.27 20.92
N ILE A 83 10.26 -7.62 20.16
CA ILE A 83 10.41 -7.21 18.77
C ILE A 83 9.34 -7.86 17.90
N LEU A 84 9.12 -9.16 18.04
CA LEU A 84 8.09 -9.90 17.30
C LEU A 84 6.69 -9.35 17.58
N GLN A 85 6.36 -9.06 18.83
CA GLN A 85 5.09 -8.49 19.22
C GLN A 85 4.85 -7.12 18.56
N ARG A 86 5.85 -6.24 18.57
CA ARG A 86 5.76 -4.92 17.99
C ARG A 86 5.69 -4.95 16.46
N SER A 87 6.57 -5.73 15.82
CA SER A 87 6.89 -5.57 14.40
C SER A 87 6.36 -6.68 13.50
N CYS A 88 6.06 -7.88 14.04
CA CYS A 88 5.73 -9.07 13.25
C CYS A 88 4.31 -9.59 13.50
N GLN A 89 3.87 -9.61 14.77
CA GLN A 89 2.59 -10.21 15.16
C GLN A 89 1.35 -9.40 14.74
N GLY A 90 1.51 -8.29 14.01
CA GLY A 90 0.40 -7.66 13.29
C GLY A 90 -0.15 -8.52 12.14
N CYS A 91 0.74 -9.33 11.54
CA CYS A 91 0.44 -10.21 10.42
C CYS A 91 0.67 -11.68 10.75
N HIS A 92 1.76 -12.01 11.47
CA HIS A 92 2.16 -13.37 11.84
C HIS A 92 1.43 -13.88 13.08
N VAL A 93 0.12 -14.08 12.94
CA VAL A 93 -0.79 -14.64 13.97
C VAL A 93 -1.62 -15.76 13.36
N SER A 94 -2.21 -16.61 14.21
CA SER A 94 -3.11 -17.66 13.72
C SER A 94 -4.32 -17.05 13.01
N GLY A 95 -4.54 -17.42 11.75
CA GLY A 95 -5.60 -16.84 10.92
C GLY A 95 -5.30 -15.42 10.42
N GLY A 96 -4.07 -14.91 10.59
CA GLY A 96 -3.62 -13.67 9.98
C GLY A 96 -3.21 -13.85 8.52
N ILE A 97 -2.84 -12.74 7.87
CA ILE A 97 -2.44 -12.74 6.44
C ILE A 97 -1.12 -13.48 6.19
N ALA A 98 -0.20 -13.52 7.18
CA ALA A 98 1.06 -14.23 7.02
C ALA A 98 0.83 -15.74 7.01
N PRO A 99 1.60 -16.52 6.23
CA PRO A 99 1.39 -17.97 6.05
C PRO A 99 1.66 -18.80 7.31
N PHE A 100 2.20 -18.19 8.36
CA PHE A 100 2.51 -18.85 9.64
C PHE A 100 2.51 -17.84 10.79
N PRO A 101 2.16 -18.28 12.01
CA PRO A 101 2.22 -17.46 13.21
C PRO A 101 3.65 -17.37 13.78
N LEU A 102 3.93 -16.29 14.53
CA LEU A 102 5.14 -16.06 15.32
C LEU A 102 4.76 -15.60 16.74
N THR A 103 3.77 -16.24 17.34
CA THR A 103 3.19 -15.84 18.63
C THR A 103 3.79 -16.57 19.83
N THR A 104 4.50 -17.67 19.57
CA THR A 104 5.13 -18.49 20.60
C THR A 104 6.60 -18.78 20.28
N PHE A 105 7.38 -19.15 21.31
CA PHE A 105 8.75 -19.61 21.12
C PHE A 105 8.84 -20.78 20.13
N ALA A 106 7.95 -21.77 20.28
CA ALA A 106 7.96 -22.96 19.44
C ALA A 106 7.75 -22.64 17.96
N GLU A 107 6.80 -21.77 17.64
CA GLU A 107 6.56 -21.26 16.29
C GLU A 107 7.76 -20.50 15.77
N SER A 108 8.24 -19.52 16.52
CA SER A 108 9.35 -18.64 16.13
C SER A 108 10.66 -19.42 15.91
N LYS A 109 10.91 -20.46 16.70
CA LYS A 109 12.09 -21.32 16.55
C LYS A 109 12.10 -22.07 15.22
N ILE A 110 10.94 -22.50 14.72
CA ILE A 110 10.83 -23.17 13.41
C ILE A 110 11.28 -22.24 12.28
N TYR A 111 10.89 -20.98 12.35
CA TYR A 111 11.16 -19.98 11.31
C TYR A 111 12.41 -19.12 11.57
N GLY A 112 13.09 -19.33 12.69
CA GLY A 112 14.32 -18.60 13.05
C GLY A 112 15.36 -18.52 11.93
N PRO A 113 15.69 -19.63 11.24
CA PRO A 113 16.63 -19.60 10.12
C PRO A 113 16.17 -18.72 8.94
N ALA A 114 14.87 -18.60 8.71
CA ALA A 114 14.31 -17.74 7.67
C ALA A 114 14.22 -16.27 8.11
N MET A 115 13.91 -16.01 9.38
CA MET A 115 13.85 -14.65 9.92
C MET A 115 15.16 -13.87 9.77
N VAL A 116 16.30 -14.54 9.91
CA VAL A 116 17.62 -13.89 9.83
C VAL A 116 17.89 -13.22 8.47
N PRO A 117 17.81 -13.90 7.33
CA PRO A 117 18.01 -13.24 6.04
C PRO A 117 16.90 -12.22 5.70
N GLU A 118 15.64 -12.50 6.05
CA GLU A 118 14.51 -11.62 5.77
C GLU A 118 14.62 -10.27 6.50
N THR A 119 15.02 -10.30 7.77
CA THR A 119 15.25 -9.09 8.56
C THR A 119 16.52 -8.37 8.14
N ALA A 120 17.62 -9.10 7.86
CA ALA A 120 18.88 -8.51 7.40
C ALA A 120 18.75 -7.77 6.07
N GLN A 121 17.94 -8.29 5.16
CA GLN A 121 17.63 -7.64 3.87
C GLN A 121 16.51 -6.60 3.98
N ARG A 122 15.93 -6.42 5.18
CA ARG A 122 14.80 -5.52 5.43
C ARG A 122 13.58 -5.81 4.53
N ILE A 123 13.38 -7.09 4.19
CA ILE A 123 12.17 -7.56 3.51
C ILE A 123 11.04 -7.66 4.54
N MET A 124 11.37 -8.16 5.75
CA MET A 124 10.45 -8.23 6.89
C MET A 124 10.95 -7.36 8.06
N PRO A 125 10.05 -6.64 8.71
CA PRO A 125 8.63 -6.40 8.35
C PRO A 125 8.49 -5.58 7.07
N PRO A 126 7.40 -5.75 6.29
CA PRO A 126 7.18 -5.00 5.06
C PRO A 126 6.85 -3.54 5.36
N TRP A 127 7.85 -2.69 5.32
CA TRP A 127 7.74 -1.25 5.48
C TRP A 127 8.56 -0.57 4.40
N HIS A 128 7.89 0.05 3.45
CA HIS A 128 8.52 0.49 2.21
C HIS A 128 8.73 2.01 2.13
N ALA A 129 8.12 2.82 3.02
CA ALA A 129 8.44 4.25 3.11
C ALA A 129 9.80 4.43 3.80
N LEU A 130 10.85 4.64 3.01
CA LEU A 130 12.24 4.70 3.46
C LEU A 130 12.88 6.02 3.09
N ASN A 131 13.85 6.46 3.91
CA ASN A 131 14.75 7.54 3.54
C ASN A 131 15.81 7.04 2.57
N THR A 132 16.14 7.88 1.59
CA THR A 132 17.20 7.65 0.60
C THR A 132 18.05 8.91 0.45
N ASP A 133 19.10 8.86 -0.36
CA ASP A 133 19.92 10.04 -0.67
C ASP A 133 19.11 11.11 -1.43
N GLU A 134 18.03 10.70 -2.13
CA GLU A 134 17.16 11.62 -2.86
C GLU A 134 15.99 12.17 -2.03
N CYS A 135 15.65 11.51 -0.94
CA CYS A 135 14.47 11.80 -0.15
C CYS A 135 14.70 11.45 1.32
N THR A 136 14.83 12.46 2.13
CA THR A 136 14.80 12.33 3.58
C THR A 136 13.51 12.97 4.08
N VAL A 137 12.58 12.14 4.58
CA VAL A 137 11.34 12.61 5.19
C VAL A 137 11.67 13.11 6.60
N PRO A 138 11.44 14.40 6.89
CA PRO A 138 11.83 14.98 8.18
C PRO A 138 10.85 14.64 9.31
N TYR A 139 9.84 13.83 9.03
CA TYR A 139 8.75 13.53 9.93
C TYR A 139 8.76 12.05 10.34
N PRO A 140 8.58 11.73 11.64
CA PRO A 140 8.44 10.35 12.08
C PRO A 140 7.11 9.75 11.58
N TRP A 141 7.13 8.45 11.34
CA TRP A 141 5.95 7.69 10.97
C TRP A 141 5.26 7.11 12.20
N LYS A 142 3.95 7.19 12.23
CA LYS A 142 3.12 6.52 13.24
C LYS A 142 3.17 5.00 13.01
N ASP A 143 3.18 4.25 14.11
CA ASP A 143 3.18 2.77 14.09
C ASP A 143 4.31 2.18 13.20
N ASP A 144 5.49 2.80 13.26
CA ASP A 144 6.68 2.36 12.51
C ASP A 144 7.15 0.98 13.02
N THR A 145 7.00 -0.02 12.16
CA THR A 145 7.38 -1.40 12.44
C THR A 145 8.80 -1.75 12.01
N ARG A 146 9.56 -0.81 11.45
CA ARG A 146 10.94 -1.08 11.02
C ARG A 146 11.80 -1.54 12.19
N LEU A 147 12.73 -2.42 11.88
CA LEU A 147 13.74 -2.88 12.84
C LEU A 147 14.96 -1.96 12.79
N THR A 148 15.50 -1.67 13.96
CA THR A 148 16.83 -1.04 14.08
C THR A 148 17.93 -2.02 13.72
N ASP A 149 19.15 -1.53 13.47
CA ASP A 149 20.30 -2.40 13.19
C ASP A 149 20.62 -3.34 14.38
N ASP A 150 20.44 -2.86 15.62
CA ASP A 150 20.63 -3.67 16.83
C ASP A 150 19.58 -4.78 16.95
N GLU A 151 18.34 -4.51 16.60
CA GLU A 151 17.27 -5.51 16.57
C GLU A 151 17.52 -6.57 15.49
N ILE A 152 17.95 -6.16 14.31
CA ILE A 152 18.36 -7.09 13.24
C ILE A 152 19.52 -7.96 13.71
N ALA A 153 20.53 -7.35 14.37
CA ALA A 153 21.65 -8.11 14.94
C ALA A 153 21.20 -9.11 16.00
N SER A 154 20.15 -8.80 16.77
CA SER A 154 19.58 -9.71 17.77
C SER A 154 18.99 -10.98 17.16
N PHE A 155 18.30 -10.89 15.99
CA PHE A 155 17.84 -12.09 15.28
C PHE A 155 18.99 -13.01 14.90
N LYS A 156 20.06 -12.43 14.36
CA LYS A 156 21.26 -13.20 13.99
C LYS A 156 21.95 -13.82 15.22
N ALA A 157 22.15 -13.05 16.29
CA ALA A 157 22.79 -13.51 17.50
C ALA A 157 21.99 -14.65 18.18
N TRP A 158 20.66 -14.54 18.20
CA TRP A 158 19.78 -15.58 18.71
C TRP A 158 19.90 -16.89 17.91
N ALA A 159 19.92 -16.78 16.58
CA ALA A 159 20.07 -17.94 15.70
C ALA A 159 21.45 -18.60 15.86
N ASP A 160 22.52 -17.80 15.91
CA ASP A 160 23.91 -18.28 16.10
C ASP A 160 24.09 -18.98 17.46
N ALA A 161 23.37 -18.56 18.52
CA ALA A 161 23.36 -19.15 19.84
C ALA A 161 22.53 -20.47 19.94
N GLY A 162 21.93 -20.93 18.82
CA GLY A 162 21.09 -22.12 18.79
C GLY A 162 19.65 -21.87 19.23
N MET A 163 19.22 -20.64 19.18
CA MET A 163 17.83 -20.20 19.44
C MET A 163 17.37 -20.58 20.87
N PRO A 164 18.02 -20.07 21.92
CA PRO A 164 17.61 -20.33 23.30
C PRO A 164 16.27 -19.63 23.64
N GLU A 165 15.45 -20.32 24.43
CA GLU A 165 14.14 -19.80 24.87
C GLU A 165 14.28 -18.68 25.89
N GLY A 166 15.16 -18.84 26.86
CA GLY A 166 15.29 -17.93 28.00
C GLY A 166 14.32 -18.25 29.15
N ASP A 167 14.25 -17.34 30.14
CA ASP A 167 13.29 -17.48 31.23
C ASP A 167 11.91 -16.94 30.80
N PRO A 168 10.83 -17.75 30.89
CA PRO A 168 9.47 -17.26 30.55
C PRO A 168 8.98 -16.06 31.37
N LYS A 169 9.64 -15.75 32.49
CA LYS A 169 9.33 -14.54 33.27
C LYS A 169 9.80 -13.27 32.63
N ASP A 170 10.72 -13.33 31.67
CA ASP A 170 11.20 -12.19 30.91
C ASP A 170 10.25 -11.84 29.74
N ALA A 171 9.26 -12.71 29.45
CA ALA A 171 8.28 -12.49 28.40
C ALA A 171 7.47 -11.21 28.65
N PRO A 172 7.28 -10.34 27.63
CA PRO A 172 6.35 -9.23 27.73
C PRO A 172 4.91 -9.73 27.86
N PRO A 173 3.98 -8.91 28.36
CA PRO A 173 2.56 -9.25 28.29
C PRO A 173 2.15 -9.61 26.85
N PRO A 174 1.31 -10.64 26.66
CA PRO A 174 0.84 -11.01 25.32
C PRO A 174 0.21 -9.81 24.61
N ARG A 175 0.52 -9.66 23.32
CA ARG A 175 -0.13 -8.64 22.49
C ARG A 175 -1.61 -9.00 22.31
N GLU A 176 -2.49 -8.04 22.60
CA GLU A 176 -3.89 -8.18 22.23
C GLU A 176 -4.02 -8.15 20.70
N GLN A 177 -4.68 -9.15 20.15
CA GLN A 177 -4.94 -9.22 18.72
C GLN A 177 -6.17 -8.39 18.39
N ALA A 178 -6.00 -7.37 17.55
CA ALA A 178 -7.14 -6.63 17.02
C ALA A 178 -7.90 -7.52 16.02
N THR A 179 -9.03 -8.05 16.43
CA THR A 179 -9.93 -8.82 15.55
C THR A 179 -10.86 -7.94 14.71
N GLY A 180 -10.68 -6.63 14.79
CA GLY A 180 -11.50 -5.63 14.12
C GLY A 180 -11.21 -4.22 14.64
N LEU A 181 -12.07 -3.28 14.30
CA LEU A 181 -11.99 -1.91 14.78
C LEU A 181 -12.31 -1.83 16.28
N PRO A 182 -11.40 -1.32 17.13
CA PRO A 182 -11.72 -1.10 18.54
C PRO A 182 -12.92 -0.18 18.72
N GLY A 183 -13.91 -0.60 19.52
CA GLY A 183 -15.11 0.20 19.77
C GLY A 183 -16.00 0.39 18.55
N VAL A 184 -16.05 -0.56 17.65
CA VAL A 184 -16.95 -0.56 16.48
C VAL A 184 -18.39 -0.28 16.91
N GLN A 185 -19.08 0.63 16.19
CA GLN A 185 -20.46 1.03 16.46
C GLN A 185 -21.38 0.68 15.31
N LEU A 186 -20.85 0.50 14.11
CA LEU A 186 -21.63 0.14 12.93
C LEU A 186 -20.83 -0.81 12.03
N GLU A 187 -21.46 -1.89 11.63
CA GLU A 187 -20.96 -2.81 10.62
C GLU A 187 -21.86 -2.78 9.40
N LEU A 188 -21.27 -2.63 8.23
CA LEU A 188 -21.96 -2.60 6.95
C LEU A 188 -21.35 -3.64 6.02
N ARG A 189 -22.20 -4.38 5.34
CA ARG A 189 -21.80 -5.39 4.35
C ARG A 189 -22.90 -5.54 3.31
N PRO A 190 -22.62 -6.16 2.16
CA PRO A 190 -23.65 -6.58 1.22
C PRO A 190 -24.70 -7.48 1.89
N ASP A 191 -25.96 -7.39 1.46
CA ASP A 191 -27.08 -8.18 2.02
C ASP A 191 -26.88 -9.70 1.86
N ALA A 192 -26.12 -10.12 0.85
CA ALA A 192 -25.72 -11.49 0.60
C ALA A 192 -24.26 -11.57 0.15
N PRO A 193 -23.58 -12.72 0.40
CA PRO A 193 -22.25 -12.94 -0.16
C PRO A 193 -22.26 -12.78 -1.69
N TYR A 194 -21.29 -12.07 -2.20
CA TYR A 194 -21.09 -11.88 -3.63
C TYR A 194 -20.35 -13.10 -4.21
N ALA A 195 -20.88 -13.67 -5.27
CA ALA A 195 -20.22 -14.76 -5.99
C ALA A 195 -19.41 -14.14 -7.15
N LEU A 196 -18.09 -14.36 -7.12
CA LEU A 196 -17.18 -13.88 -8.14
C LEU A 196 -17.41 -14.63 -9.46
N ALA A 197 -17.28 -13.90 -10.57
CA ALA A 197 -17.18 -14.53 -11.89
C ALA A 197 -15.85 -15.29 -12.02
N PRO A 198 -15.82 -16.43 -12.69
CA PRO A 198 -14.55 -17.10 -13.01
C PRO A 198 -13.65 -16.25 -13.90
N GLY A 199 -12.39 -16.10 -13.53
CA GLY A 199 -11.32 -15.49 -14.33
C GLY A 199 -11.01 -14.05 -14.01
N GLY A 200 -9.80 -13.62 -14.05
CA GLY A 200 -9.30 -12.26 -14.06
C GLY A 200 -9.70 -11.31 -12.94
N ASP A 201 -9.21 -10.09 -13.03
CA ASP A 201 -9.56 -9.01 -12.09
C ASP A 201 -11.03 -8.59 -12.23
N GLU A 202 -11.70 -8.38 -11.10
CA GLU A 202 -13.08 -7.88 -11.03
C GLU A 202 -13.18 -6.71 -10.05
N PHE A 203 -13.83 -5.62 -10.49
CA PHE A 203 -14.10 -4.44 -9.66
C PHE A 203 -15.59 -4.33 -9.40
N ARG A 204 -15.98 -4.53 -8.15
CA ARG A 204 -17.38 -4.50 -7.75
C ARG A 204 -17.65 -3.44 -6.69
N CYS A 205 -18.60 -2.57 -6.96
CA CYS A 205 -19.09 -1.60 -5.98
C CYS A 205 -20.34 -2.10 -5.28
N PHE A 206 -20.33 -2.01 -3.95
CA PHE A 206 -21.48 -2.30 -3.09
C PHE A 206 -21.99 -1.00 -2.49
N ILE A 207 -23.29 -0.76 -2.60
CA ILE A 207 -23.97 0.40 -2.04
C ILE A 207 -24.42 0.04 -0.63
N LEU A 208 -23.86 0.74 0.36
CA LEU A 208 -24.12 0.51 1.78
C LEU A 208 -24.85 1.71 2.37
N ASP A 209 -25.93 1.48 3.11
CA ASP A 209 -26.70 2.55 3.76
C ASP A 209 -26.43 2.57 5.27
N PRO A 210 -25.63 3.52 5.77
CA PRO A 210 -25.35 3.67 7.19
C PRO A 210 -26.54 4.23 7.99
N LYS A 211 -27.63 4.63 7.32
CA LYS A 211 -28.87 5.16 7.89
C LYS A 211 -28.65 6.34 8.84
N LEU A 212 -27.74 7.23 8.47
CA LEU A 212 -27.43 8.42 9.27
C LEU A 212 -28.56 9.44 9.14
N ASP A 213 -29.21 9.76 10.23
CA ASP A 213 -30.28 10.78 10.33
C ASP A 213 -29.75 12.22 10.57
N LYS A 214 -28.47 12.34 10.92
CA LYS A 214 -27.76 13.58 11.14
C LYS A 214 -26.34 13.51 10.59
N ASP A 215 -25.72 14.66 10.40
CA ASP A 215 -24.28 14.73 10.08
C ASP A 215 -23.48 14.02 11.19
N SER A 216 -22.59 13.16 10.77
CA SER A 216 -21.81 12.28 11.63
C SER A 216 -20.32 12.38 11.30
N TYR A 217 -19.49 12.01 12.24
CA TYR A 217 -18.04 12.17 12.15
C TYR A 217 -17.37 10.82 12.43
N VAL A 218 -16.80 10.22 11.40
CA VAL A 218 -16.13 8.92 11.50
C VAL A 218 -14.71 9.12 12.01
N ASN A 219 -14.38 8.51 13.15
CA ASN A 219 -13.04 8.55 13.75
C ASN A 219 -12.35 7.21 13.82
N GLY A 220 -13.02 6.14 13.39
CA GLY A 220 -12.43 4.81 13.24
C GLY A 220 -13.04 4.09 12.04
N ILE A 221 -12.19 3.45 11.23
CA ILE A 221 -12.60 2.74 10.03
C ILE A 221 -11.74 1.49 9.89
N PHE A 222 -12.38 0.36 9.60
CA PHE A 222 -11.68 -0.85 9.24
C PHE A 222 -12.46 -1.66 8.20
N VAL A 223 -11.74 -2.30 7.30
CA VAL A 223 -12.30 -3.26 6.36
C VAL A 223 -11.88 -4.66 6.81
N VAL A 224 -12.86 -5.52 6.98
CA VAL A 224 -12.67 -6.94 7.27
C VAL A 224 -13.05 -7.72 6.02
N PRO A 225 -12.09 -8.25 5.26
CA PRO A 225 -12.39 -9.06 4.08
C PRO A 225 -13.18 -10.31 4.49
N GLY A 226 -14.15 -10.68 3.67
CA GLY A 226 -14.88 -11.93 3.86
C GLY A 226 -14.14 -13.14 3.29
N ASN A 227 -13.21 -12.88 2.35
CA ASN A 227 -12.36 -13.89 1.74
C ASN A 227 -11.01 -13.31 1.36
N ASP A 228 -10.03 -13.47 2.25
CA ASP A 228 -8.67 -12.94 2.09
C ASP A 228 -7.93 -13.47 0.85
N ALA A 229 -8.35 -14.62 0.32
CA ALA A 229 -7.71 -15.23 -0.84
C ALA A 229 -8.03 -14.53 -2.16
N VAL A 230 -9.06 -13.68 -2.20
CA VAL A 230 -9.51 -13.03 -3.44
C VAL A 230 -9.70 -11.52 -3.32
N VAL A 231 -9.78 -10.97 -2.11
CA VAL A 231 -9.93 -9.53 -1.89
C VAL A 231 -8.55 -8.88 -1.93
N HIS A 232 -8.26 -8.17 -3.04
CA HIS A 232 -6.97 -7.53 -3.25
C HIS A 232 -6.88 -6.15 -2.59
N HIS A 233 -7.86 -5.26 -2.83
CA HIS A 233 -7.97 -4.01 -2.09
C HIS A 233 -9.44 -3.52 -2.03
N VAL A 234 -9.69 -2.60 -1.12
CA VAL A 234 -11.01 -1.99 -0.93
C VAL A 234 -10.89 -0.48 -0.82
N LEU A 235 -11.68 0.24 -1.60
CA LEU A 235 -11.84 1.68 -1.48
C LEU A 235 -13.25 1.99 -1.00
N VAL A 236 -13.39 2.89 -0.04
CA VAL A 236 -14.70 3.29 0.49
C VAL A 236 -14.92 4.78 0.24
N PHE A 237 -16.00 5.09 -0.44
CA PHE A 237 -16.36 6.46 -0.82
C PHE A 237 -17.65 6.88 -0.13
N THR A 238 -17.79 8.18 0.15
CA THR A 238 -19.07 8.78 0.54
C THR A 238 -19.92 9.05 -0.70
N ASP A 239 -21.22 8.93 -0.60
CA ASP A 239 -22.20 9.33 -1.64
C ASP A 239 -23.31 10.19 -1.03
N PRO A 240 -23.04 11.48 -0.76
CA PRO A 240 -24.02 12.36 -0.13
C PRO A 240 -25.24 12.64 -1.01
N GLY A 241 -25.08 12.45 -2.31
CA GLY A 241 -26.17 12.65 -3.29
C GLY A 241 -26.95 11.39 -3.63
N ARG A 242 -26.61 10.22 -3.03
CA ARG A 242 -27.22 8.91 -3.32
C ARG A 242 -27.20 8.56 -4.82
N LYS A 243 -26.15 9.01 -5.53
CA LYS A 243 -26.02 8.87 -6.98
C LYS A 243 -25.66 7.44 -7.40
N SER A 244 -25.03 6.69 -6.51
CA SER A 244 -24.70 5.28 -6.73
C SER A 244 -25.93 4.42 -7.06
N LEU A 245 -27.10 4.76 -6.55
CA LEU A 245 -28.34 4.04 -6.85
C LEU A 245 -28.69 4.03 -8.35
N ALA A 246 -28.28 5.06 -9.09
CA ALA A 246 -28.48 5.10 -10.54
C ALA A 246 -27.58 4.14 -11.32
N ASN A 247 -26.50 3.68 -10.71
CA ASN A 247 -25.56 2.70 -11.29
C ASN A 247 -26.06 1.25 -11.09
N ALA A 248 -27.00 1.02 -10.19
CA ALA A 248 -27.65 -0.27 -9.92
C ALA A 248 -29.18 -0.19 -10.15
N PRO A 249 -29.62 -0.03 -11.42
CA PRO A 249 -31.04 0.26 -11.74
C PRO A 249 -31.98 -0.91 -11.45
N ASP A 250 -31.46 -2.14 -11.31
CA ASP A 250 -32.20 -3.35 -10.93
C ASP A 250 -32.47 -3.45 -9.43
N GLY A 251 -31.93 -2.52 -8.63
CA GLY A 251 -32.05 -2.52 -7.18
C GLY A 251 -31.15 -3.54 -6.48
N SER A 252 -30.17 -4.12 -7.17
CA SER A 252 -29.23 -5.11 -6.61
C SER A 252 -28.30 -4.54 -5.54
N LEU A 253 -28.22 -3.22 -5.40
CA LEU A 253 -27.29 -2.49 -4.53
C LEU A 253 -25.80 -2.79 -4.82
N SER A 254 -25.50 -3.31 -6.00
CA SER A 254 -24.15 -3.53 -6.48
C SER A 254 -24.04 -3.34 -7.97
N TYR A 255 -22.85 -2.93 -8.45
CA TYR A 255 -22.59 -2.65 -9.88
C TYR A 255 -21.11 -2.79 -10.20
N ASP A 256 -20.79 -3.02 -11.49
CA ASP A 256 -19.43 -3.00 -11.98
C ASP A 256 -18.90 -1.56 -11.96
N CYS A 257 -17.73 -1.36 -11.36
CA CYS A 257 -17.25 -0.03 -11.10
C CYS A 257 -15.75 0.15 -11.37
N PHE A 258 -15.28 -0.43 -12.44
CA PHE A 258 -13.95 -0.13 -12.96
C PHE A 258 -13.76 1.40 -13.06
N GLY A 259 -12.64 1.93 -12.56
CA GLY A 259 -12.37 3.37 -12.54
C GLY A 259 -12.92 4.12 -11.32
N GLY A 260 -13.18 3.44 -10.20
CA GLY A 260 -13.67 4.04 -8.97
C GLY A 260 -15.20 3.97 -8.80
N ALA A 261 -15.73 4.64 -7.79
CA ALA A 261 -17.15 4.54 -7.42
C ALA A 261 -18.15 5.03 -8.46
N ARG A 262 -17.70 5.74 -9.51
CA ARG A 262 -18.56 6.40 -10.53
C ARG A 262 -19.63 7.30 -9.93
N VAL A 263 -19.30 7.97 -8.85
CA VAL A 263 -20.18 8.87 -8.12
C VAL A 263 -19.55 10.26 -8.11
N ALA A 264 -20.24 11.25 -8.61
CA ALA A 264 -19.76 12.65 -8.57
C ALA A 264 -19.87 13.22 -7.16
N ASN A 265 -18.88 14.01 -6.76
CA ASN A 265 -18.75 14.63 -5.44
C ASN A 265 -18.67 13.60 -4.29
N SER A 266 -18.00 12.51 -4.54
CA SER A 266 -17.63 11.50 -3.52
C SER A 266 -16.26 11.84 -2.94
N ASP A 267 -16.13 11.71 -1.62
CA ASP A 267 -14.83 11.75 -0.95
C ASP A 267 -14.38 10.31 -0.65
N LEU A 268 -13.09 10.05 -0.77
CA LEU A 268 -12.52 8.78 -0.33
C LEU A 268 -12.46 8.77 1.19
N LEU A 269 -13.21 7.86 1.81
CA LEU A 269 -13.26 7.72 3.26
C LEU A 269 -12.09 6.90 3.79
N THR A 270 -11.76 5.80 3.10
CA THR A 270 -10.59 4.96 3.39
C THR A 270 -10.20 4.13 2.18
N ALA A 271 -8.93 3.70 2.19
CA ALA A 271 -8.41 2.62 1.36
C ALA A 271 -7.86 1.53 2.28
N TRP A 272 -8.11 0.27 1.92
CA TRP A 272 -7.60 -0.89 2.62
C TRP A 272 -6.93 -1.86 1.64
N THR A 273 -5.84 -2.46 2.08
CA THR A 273 -5.11 -3.51 1.38
C THR A 273 -4.78 -4.63 2.36
N PRO A 274 -4.43 -5.83 1.90
CA PRO A 274 -4.03 -6.94 2.76
C PRO A 274 -2.97 -6.53 3.80
N GLY A 275 -3.17 -6.96 5.05
CA GLY A 275 -2.33 -6.53 6.17
C GLY A 275 -2.62 -5.13 6.71
N GLY A 276 -3.59 -4.43 6.16
CA GLY A 276 -4.04 -3.14 6.66
C GLY A 276 -4.55 -3.22 8.10
N ILE A 277 -4.19 -2.23 8.91
CA ILE A 277 -4.66 -2.07 10.29
C ILE A 277 -5.84 -1.09 10.34
N PRO A 278 -6.65 -1.09 11.41
CA PRO A 278 -7.69 -0.10 11.60
C PRO A 278 -7.16 1.33 11.50
N LEU A 279 -7.83 2.16 10.70
CA LEU A 279 -7.58 3.60 10.68
C LEU A 279 -8.26 4.22 11.89
N GLU A 280 -7.48 4.75 12.81
CA GLU A 280 -7.96 5.42 14.00
C GLU A 280 -7.44 6.85 14.07
N TYR A 281 -8.35 7.80 13.97
CA TYR A 281 -8.02 9.21 14.16
C TYR A 281 -7.97 9.57 15.65
N PRO A 282 -7.03 10.46 16.06
CA PRO A 282 -7.07 11.08 17.39
C PRO A 282 -8.40 11.80 17.62
N SER A 283 -8.78 11.96 18.88
CA SER A 283 -10.08 12.54 19.28
C SER A 283 -10.42 13.92 18.69
N GLN A 284 -9.41 14.64 18.17
CA GLN A 284 -9.61 15.96 17.55
C GLN A 284 -9.89 15.88 16.05
N ILE A 285 -9.73 14.71 15.42
CA ILE A 285 -9.84 14.51 13.97
C ILE A 285 -10.94 13.50 13.67
N ALA A 286 -11.76 13.76 12.67
CA ALA A 286 -12.67 12.77 12.10
C ALA A 286 -13.03 13.12 10.65
N ALA A 287 -13.47 12.12 9.90
CA ALA A 287 -13.99 12.30 8.55
C ALA A 287 -15.49 12.60 8.61
N PRO A 288 -15.97 13.72 8.03
CA PRO A 288 -17.39 14.06 8.05
C PRO A 288 -18.17 13.20 7.05
N VAL A 289 -19.35 12.74 7.46
CA VAL A 289 -20.33 12.07 6.61
C VAL A 289 -21.68 12.75 6.81
N THR A 290 -22.22 13.37 5.77
CA THR A 290 -23.50 14.11 5.84
C THR A 290 -24.68 13.18 6.05
N ALA A 291 -25.72 13.69 6.69
CA ALA A 291 -26.98 12.99 6.90
C ALA A 291 -27.55 12.44 5.59
N GLY A 292 -28.06 11.21 5.62
CA GLY A 292 -28.66 10.56 4.46
C GLY A 292 -27.67 10.06 3.39
N SER A 293 -26.36 10.29 3.56
CA SER A 293 -25.34 9.75 2.65
C SER A 293 -25.40 8.22 2.58
N LEU A 294 -25.15 7.69 1.40
CA LEU A 294 -24.73 6.31 1.22
C LEU A 294 -23.21 6.23 1.29
N LEU A 295 -22.71 5.02 1.48
CA LEU A 295 -21.30 4.67 1.27
C LEU A 295 -21.22 3.73 0.07
N VAL A 296 -20.17 3.87 -0.71
CA VAL A 296 -19.87 2.94 -1.81
C VAL A 296 -18.56 2.25 -1.49
N MET A 297 -18.63 0.94 -1.30
CA MET A 297 -17.47 0.10 -1.07
C MET A 297 -17.10 -0.58 -2.40
N GLN A 298 -16.03 -0.12 -3.03
CA GLN A 298 -15.41 -0.78 -4.17
C GLN A 298 -14.48 -1.86 -3.67
N VAL A 299 -14.70 -3.08 -4.11
CA VAL A 299 -13.80 -4.21 -3.85
C VAL A 299 -13.14 -4.62 -5.17
N HIS A 300 -11.82 -4.64 -5.19
CA HIS A 300 -11.04 -5.25 -6.24
C HIS A 300 -10.78 -6.70 -5.85
N TYR A 301 -11.26 -7.60 -6.65
CA TYR A 301 -11.04 -9.03 -6.53
C TYR A 301 -9.96 -9.48 -7.51
N HIS A 302 -8.98 -10.22 -6.99
CA HIS A 302 -7.92 -10.83 -7.79
C HIS A 302 -7.83 -12.33 -7.42
N PRO A 303 -8.59 -13.20 -8.09
CA PRO A 303 -8.56 -14.65 -7.84
C PRO A 303 -7.25 -15.26 -8.34
N HIS A 304 -6.66 -16.16 -7.55
CA HIS A 304 -5.39 -16.83 -7.89
C HIS A 304 -5.51 -17.83 -9.05
N SER A 305 -6.72 -18.19 -9.45
CA SER A 305 -6.97 -19.14 -10.54
C SER A 305 -8.22 -18.76 -11.33
N ALA A 306 -8.12 -18.86 -12.64
CA ALA A 306 -9.23 -18.60 -13.58
C ALA A 306 -10.45 -19.53 -13.40
N THR A 307 -10.34 -20.57 -12.58
CA THR A 307 -11.42 -21.55 -12.31
C THR A 307 -11.96 -21.45 -10.88
N ASP A 308 -11.43 -20.55 -10.05
CA ASP A 308 -11.88 -20.44 -8.66
C ASP A 308 -13.29 -19.84 -8.59
N VAL A 309 -14.19 -20.61 -8.03
CA VAL A 309 -15.53 -20.13 -7.65
C VAL A 309 -15.42 -19.67 -6.20
N ALA A 310 -15.31 -18.38 -5.99
CA ALA A 310 -15.19 -17.81 -4.67
C ALA A 310 -16.41 -16.95 -4.35
N THR A 311 -16.71 -16.85 -3.06
CA THR A 311 -17.69 -15.89 -2.55
C THR A 311 -17.02 -14.97 -1.55
N ASP A 312 -17.49 -13.73 -1.48
CA ASP A 312 -17.00 -12.74 -0.52
C ASP A 312 -18.15 -12.02 0.17
N ALA A 313 -17.93 -11.64 1.43
CA ALA A 313 -18.84 -10.85 2.24
C ALA A 313 -18.05 -9.81 3.06
N THR A 314 -17.17 -9.08 2.38
CA THR A 314 -16.35 -8.02 2.99
C THR A 314 -17.22 -7.06 3.80
N THR A 315 -16.77 -6.77 5.02
CA THR A 315 -17.47 -5.93 6.00
C THR A 315 -16.69 -4.63 6.24
N LEU A 316 -17.41 -3.52 6.23
CA LEU A 316 -16.91 -2.22 6.65
C LEU A 316 -17.32 -1.96 8.09
N GLN A 317 -16.35 -1.72 8.98
CA GLN A 317 -16.55 -1.37 10.37
C GLN A 317 -16.30 0.13 10.57
N LEU A 318 -17.21 0.79 11.26
CA LEU A 318 -17.15 2.23 11.54
C LEU A 318 -17.29 2.51 13.03
N ARG A 319 -16.56 3.52 13.49
CA ARG A 319 -16.73 4.15 14.80
C ARG A 319 -16.91 5.66 14.59
N PHE A 320 -17.85 6.23 15.29
CA PHE A 320 -18.18 7.64 15.20
C PHE A 320 -17.67 8.41 16.42
N SER A 321 -17.32 9.66 16.22
CA SER A 321 -17.04 10.59 17.31
C SER A 321 -18.34 11.06 17.96
N ASP A 322 -18.37 11.11 19.29
CA ASP A 322 -19.51 11.59 20.07
C ASP A 322 -19.70 13.12 19.98
N PHE A 323 -18.70 13.82 19.42
CA PHE A 323 -18.69 15.28 19.28
C PHE A 323 -18.08 15.70 17.95
N ALA A 324 -18.40 16.91 17.51
CA ALA A 324 -17.80 17.50 16.31
C ALA A 324 -16.28 17.67 16.51
N PRO A 325 -15.46 17.20 15.57
CA PRO A 325 -14.00 17.28 15.67
C PRO A 325 -13.52 18.73 15.52
N LYS A 326 -12.29 18.99 15.98
CA LYS A 326 -11.62 20.27 15.66
C LYS A 326 -11.12 20.32 14.21
N TYR A 327 -10.85 19.15 13.63
CA TYR A 327 -10.34 19.02 12.28
C TYR A 327 -11.12 17.95 11.51
N ASN A 328 -11.53 18.31 10.31
CA ASN A 328 -12.13 17.38 9.36
C ASN A 328 -11.05 16.73 8.52
N ALA A 329 -10.95 15.40 8.52
CA ALA A 329 -10.08 14.66 7.63
C ALA A 329 -10.75 14.49 6.25
N VAL A 330 -9.98 14.74 5.21
CA VAL A 330 -10.38 14.52 3.80
C VAL A 330 -9.25 13.79 3.11
N THR A 331 -9.54 12.65 2.50
CA THR A 331 -8.56 11.91 1.71
C THR A 331 -8.83 12.15 0.22
N ALA A 332 -7.78 12.50 -0.50
CA ALA A 332 -7.78 12.65 -1.95
C ALA A 332 -6.83 11.62 -2.56
N LEU A 333 -7.24 11.01 -3.67
CA LEU A 333 -6.39 10.21 -4.53
C LEU A 333 -6.07 11.04 -5.77
N ILE A 334 -4.79 11.30 -6.01
CA ILE A 334 -4.32 12.14 -7.12
C ILE A 334 -3.21 11.43 -7.89
N GLY A 335 -3.09 11.72 -9.17
CA GLY A 335 -2.05 11.14 -10.02
C GLY A 335 -2.36 11.25 -11.50
N ASN A 336 -1.91 10.29 -12.29
CA ASN A 336 -1.95 10.34 -13.75
C ASN A 336 -3.36 10.36 -14.39
N PHE A 337 -4.43 10.04 -13.64
CA PHE A 337 -5.81 10.25 -14.09
C PHE A 337 -6.37 11.63 -13.71
N SER A 338 -5.69 12.37 -12.83
CA SER A 338 -6.20 13.63 -12.29
C SER A 338 -5.97 14.79 -13.27
N LYS A 339 -6.97 15.66 -13.36
CA LYS A 339 -6.82 16.92 -14.06
C LYS A 339 -6.37 18.00 -13.09
N GLY A 340 -5.27 18.68 -13.43
CA GLY A 340 -4.80 19.80 -12.65
C GLY A 340 -5.77 20.98 -12.65
N LEU A 341 -5.75 21.76 -11.57
CA LEU A 341 -6.56 22.97 -11.41
C LEU A 341 -5.88 24.22 -12.00
N VAL A 342 -4.61 24.12 -12.33
CA VAL A 342 -3.78 25.21 -12.85
C VAL A 342 -3.19 24.78 -14.19
N ALA A 343 -3.02 25.74 -15.11
CA ALA A 343 -2.33 25.45 -16.36
C ALA A 343 -0.90 24.98 -16.12
N GLY A 344 -0.54 23.84 -16.71
CA GLY A 344 0.75 23.18 -16.50
C GLY A 344 0.76 22.13 -15.38
N ASP A 345 -0.34 21.95 -14.66
CA ASP A 345 -0.51 20.80 -13.76
C ASP A 345 -0.88 19.54 -14.56
N GLY A 346 -0.67 18.39 -13.94
CA GLY A 346 -0.90 17.06 -14.48
C GLY A 346 0.41 16.39 -14.83
N LEU A 347 0.39 15.51 -15.83
CA LEU A 347 1.59 14.83 -16.32
C LEU A 347 2.56 15.85 -16.92
N LEU A 348 3.79 15.82 -16.45
CA LEU A 348 4.89 16.68 -16.95
C LEU A 348 5.51 16.03 -18.18
N PRO A 349 6.05 16.87 -19.13
CA PRO A 349 6.75 16.33 -20.28
C PRO A 349 7.98 15.49 -19.88
N GLY A 350 8.08 14.30 -20.43
CA GLY A 350 9.22 13.40 -20.33
C GLY A 350 10.09 13.40 -21.60
N PRO A 351 11.26 12.75 -21.56
CA PRO A 351 12.18 12.71 -22.70
C PRO A 351 11.63 11.92 -23.89
N ASP A 352 10.70 10.99 -23.65
CA ASP A 352 10.15 10.08 -24.63
C ASP A 352 8.77 10.50 -25.17
N ASP A 353 8.29 11.67 -24.73
CA ASP A 353 6.98 12.18 -25.08
C ASP A 353 6.87 12.60 -26.56
N PRO A 354 5.69 12.39 -27.17
CA PRO A 354 5.42 12.90 -28.50
C PRO A 354 5.34 14.43 -28.50
N THR A 355 5.63 15.06 -29.64
CA THR A 355 5.55 16.51 -29.81
C THR A 355 4.14 17.09 -29.59
N SER A 356 3.13 16.23 -29.52
CA SER A 356 1.73 16.60 -29.24
C SER A 356 1.46 16.90 -27.76
N GLY A 357 2.37 16.58 -26.87
CA GLY A 357 2.28 16.79 -25.42
C GLY A 357 2.58 15.53 -24.62
N PRO A 358 2.63 15.65 -23.28
CA PRO A 358 2.94 14.51 -22.41
C PRO A 358 1.90 13.41 -22.54
N ALA A 359 2.40 12.16 -22.52
CA ALA A 359 1.59 10.95 -22.59
C ALA A 359 2.14 9.93 -21.60
N PHE A 360 1.29 9.40 -20.74
CA PHE A 360 1.68 8.33 -19.82
C PHE A 360 1.88 7.02 -20.59
N VAL A 361 3.12 6.73 -20.93
CA VAL A 361 3.50 5.58 -21.75
C VAL A 361 4.83 5.00 -21.28
N ILE A 362 4.82 3.76 -20.81
CA ILE A 362 6.00 3.04 -20.38
C ILE A 362 6.41 2.09 -21.51
N PRO A 363 7.53 2.33 -22.20
CA PRO A 363 7.92 1.49 -23.34
C PRO A 363 8.18 0.03 -22.93
N ALA A 364 7.95 -0.89 -23.86
CA ALA A 364 8.33 -2.29 -23.68
C ALA A 364 9.84 -2.42 -23.48
N ASN A 365 10.27 -3.23 -22.51
CA ASN A 365 11.65 -3.45 -22.11
C ASN A 365 12.38 -2.20 -21.57
N ALA A 366 11.66 -1.15 -21.19
CA ALA A 366 12.26 -0.01 -20.49
C ALA A 366 12.57 -0.39 -19.04
N SER A 367 13.79 -0.11 -18.59
CA SER A 367 14.21 -0.17 -17.19
C SER A 367 14.45 1.25 -16.70
N ALA A 368 14.07 1.56 -15.46
CA ALA A 368 14.22 2.89 -14.86
C ALA A 368 13.51 4.03 -15.63
N HIS A 369 12.43 3.72 -16.34
CA HIS A 369 11.56 4.73 -16.96
C HIS A 369 10.85 5.54 -15.87
N THR A 370 10.72 6.87 -16.04
CA THR A 370 10.11 7.73 -15.04
C THR A 370 8.99 8.57 -15.63
N GLU A 371 7.89 8.65 -14.90
CA GLU A 371 6.80 9.57 -15.15
C GLU A 371 6.61 10.49 -13.93
N THR A 372 6.32 11.75 -14.18
CA THR A 372 6.13 12.72 -13.10
C THR A 372 4.85 13.51 -13.30
N MET A 373 4.02 13.55 -12.28
CA MET A 373 2.87 14.43 -12.19
C MET A 373 3.15 15.59 -11.24
N GLN A 374 2.64 16.76 -11.55
CA GLN A 374 2.68 17.92 -10.67
C GLN A 374 1.28 18.50 -10.48
N PHE A 375 0.97 18.90 -9.26
CA PHE A 375 -0.31 19.53 -8.91
C PHE A 375 -0.07 20.74 -8.03
N THR A 376 -0.66 21.89 -8.40
CA THR A 376 -0.60 23.10 -7.59
C THR A 376 -1.73 23.08 -6.57
N PHE A 377 -1.37 23.10 -5.29
CA PHE A 377 -2.35 23.13 -4.22
C PHE A 377 -3.12 24.46 -4.20
N ARG A 378 -4.43 24.36 -4.08
CA ARG A 378 -5.33 25.50 -3.85
C ARG A 378 -6.23 25.23 -2.67
N ASN A 379 -6.15 26.10 -1.67
CA ASN A 379 -7.15 26.06 -0.61
C ASN A 379 -8.47 26.60 -1.16
N LEU A 380 -9.43 25.72 -1.38
CA LEU A 380 -10.75 26.09 -1.94
C LEU A 380 -11.65 26.77 -0.92
N LYS A 381 -11.33 26.75 0.39
CA LYS A 381 -12.02 27.53 1.40
C LYS A 381 -11.45 28.95 1.42
N ALA A 382 -12.20 29.90 0.87
CA ALA A 382 -11.85 31.32 0.89
C ALA A 382 -11.68 31.80 2.34
N GLY A 383 -10.47 32.29 2.67
CA GLY A 383 -10.15 32.77 4.02
C GLY A 383 -9.98 31.67 5.08
N GLY A 384 -10.02 30.39 4.70
CA GLY A 384 -9.80 29.27 5.60
C GLY A 384 -8.33 29.10 5.95
N ALA A 385 -8.03 28.55 7.15
CA ALA A 385 -6.68 28.14 7.53
C ALA A 385 -6.17 27.07 6.55
N ALA A 386 -4.87 27.10 6.27
CA ALA A 386 -4.23 26.10 5.42
C ALA A 386 -4.34 24.71 6.08
N PRO A 387 -4.72 23.67 5.30
CA PRO A 387 -4.79 22.31 5.84
C PRO A 387 -3.39 21.75 6.11
N ARG A 388 -3.35 20.69 6.87
CA ARG A 388 -2.15 19.95 7.17
C ARG A 388 -2.25 18.53 6.66
N LEU A 389 -1.15 18.01 6.15
CA LEU A 389 -1.07 16.63 5.70
C LEU A 389 -0.90 15.71 6.91
N TYR A 390 -1.86 14.82 7.10
CA TYR A 390 -1.88 13.86 8.20
C TYR A 390 -1.28 12.53 7.81
N GLY A 391 -1.56 12.06 6.59
CA GLY A 391 -1.09 10.79 6.09
C GLY A 391 -0.97 10.77 4.58
N ILE A 392 -0.15 9.85 4.08
CA ILE A 392 0.19 9.70 2.67
C ILE A 392 0.32 8.20 2.33
N GLY A 393 0.05 7.84 1.09
CA GLY A 393 0.30 6.49 0.57
C GLY A 393 0.51 6.54 -0.93
N GLY A 394 1.16 5.52 -1.47
CA GLY A 394 1.42 5.37 -2.91
C GLY A 394 0.56 4.29 -3.55
N HIS A 395 0.43 4.35 -4.88
CA HIS A 395 -0.19 3.31 -5.68
C HIS A 395 0.38 3.24 -7.10
N MET A 396 0.94 2.10 -7.43
CA MET A 396 1.35 1.67 -8.76
C MET A 396 0.92 0.22 -8.97
N HIS A 397 1.15 -0.33 -10.17
CA HIS A 397 0.96 -1.75 -10.46
C HIS A 397 2.30 -2.50 -10.52
N TYR A 398 2.39 -3.59 -11.33
CA TYR A 398 3.53 -4.51 -11.32
C TYR A 398 4.80 -3.99 -11.96
N VAL A 399 4.73 -3.02 -12.89
CA VAL A 399 5.93 -2.43 -13.48
C VAL A 399 6.54 -1.34 -12.63
N GLY A 400 5.81 -0.85 -11.59
CA GLY A 400 6.31 0.12 -10.63
C GLY A 400 7.46 -0.44 -9.77
N VAL A 401 8.49 0.37 -9.51
CA VAL A 401 9.63 0.00 -8.67
C VAL A 401 10.03 1.07 -7.65
N ASP A 402 9.73 2.36 -7.90
CA ASP A 402 9.98 3.47 -6.96
C ASP A 402 8.89 4.52 -7.10
N GLU A 403 8.38 5.01 -5.99
CA GLU A 403 7.47 6.16 -5.96
C GLU A 403 7.98 7.20 -4.97
N LYS A 404 8.06 8.47 -5.42
CA LYS A 404 8.49 9.60 -4.60
C LYS A 404 7.49 10.75 -4.68
N VAL A 405 7.09 11.25 -3.51
CA VAL A 405 6.19 12.41 -3.38
C VAL A 405 6.93 13.54 -2.68
N THR A 406 6.95 14.70 -3.32
CA THR A 406 7.60 15.91 -2.81
C THR A 406 6.66 17.10 -2.88
N ILE A 407 6.92 18.09 -2.03
CA ILE A 407 6.25 19.40 -2.07
C ILE A 407 7.30 20.49 -2.26
N SER A 408 6.99 21.45 -3.13
CA SER A 408 7.81 22.67 -3.33
C SER A 408 6.97 23.89 -2.97
N HIS A 409 7.53 24.76 -2.15
CA HIS A 409 6.88 25.95 -1.65
C HIS A 409 7.16 27.19 -2.51
N ALA A 410 6.40 28.25 -2.28
CA ALA A 410 6.52 29.48 -3.05
C ALA A 410 7.90 30.18 -2.88
N ASP A 411 8.61 29.92 -1.78
CA ASP A 411 9.98 30.41 -1.51
C ASP A 411 11.07 29.56 -2.15
N ALA A 412 10.69 28.58 -3.00
CA ALA A 412 11.57 27.61 -3.64
C ALA A 412 12.22 26.59 -2.70
N SER A 413 11.85 26.52 -1.43
CA SER A 413 12.15 25.37 -0.58
C SER A 413 11.39 24.13 -1.04
N SER A 414 11.94 22.95 -0.78
CA SER A 414 11.31 21.69 -1.13
C SER A 414 11.50 20.66 -0.03
N GLU A 415 10.48 19.86 0.20
CA GLU A 415 10.49 18.78 1.18
C GLU A 415 10.11 17.46 0.51
N CYS A 416 10.72 16.37 0.98
CA CYS A 416 10.24 15.04 0.65
C CYS A 416 9.14 14.63 1.64
N LEU A 417 7.99 14.22 1.12
CA LEU A 417 6.87 13.75 1.91
C LEU A 417 6.85 12.23 2.06
N MET A 418 7.28 11.50 1.03
CA MET A 418 7.37 10.04 1.04
C MET A 418 8.26 9.57 -0.11
N GLN A 419 9.03 8.51 0.13
CA GLN A 419 9.56 7.67 -0.95
C GLN A 419 9.39 6.20 -0.61
N ILE A 420 8.97 5.42 -1.60
CA ILE A 420 8.90 3.97 -1.60
C ILE A 420 9.91 3.45 -2.63
N PRO A 421 11.21 3.33 -2.26
CA PRO A 421 12.29 3.01 -3.22
C PRO A 421 12.33 1.54 -3.64
N ARG A 422 11.47 0.72 -3.05
CA ARG A 422 11.24 -0.68 -3.38
C ARG A 422 9.75 -0.93 -3.35
N TRP A 423 9.08 -0.51 -4.43
CA TRP A 423 7.65 -0.74 -4.54
C TRP A 423 7.34 -2.24 -4.55
N ASP A 424 6.31 -2.63 -3.83
CA ASP A 424 5.73 -3.96 -3.85
C ASP A 424 4.21 -3.84 -3.92
N PHE A 425 3.64 -4.34 -5.00
CA PHE A 425 2.21 -4.29 -5.27
C PHE A 425 1.37 -4.98 -4.19
N ASP A 426 1.90 -6.01 -3.55
CA ASP A 426 1.21 -6.78 -2.52
C ASP A 426 1.21 -6.07 -1.16
N TRP A 427 2.05 -5.03 -0.98
CA TRP A 427 2.25 -4.33 0.29
C TRP A 427 1.95 -2.84 0.21
N GLN A 428 0.85 -2.48 -0.43
CA GLN A 428 0.37 -1.11 -0.47
C GLN A 428 -0.12 -0.70 0.90
N ARG A 429 0.29 0.46 1.40
CA ARG A 429 -0.19 0.95 2.68
C ARG A 429 -0.16 2.46 2.76
N ARG A 430 -0.96 2.96 3.69
CA ARG A 430 -0.95 4.35 4.12
C ARG A 430 0.06 4.52 5.25
N TYR A 431 0.73 5.64 5.26
CA TYR A 431 1.68 6.08 6.28
C TYR A 431 1.15 7.37 6.91
N ASP A 432 0.89 7.36 8.21
CA ASP A 432 0.50 8.56 8.96
C ASP A 432 1.73 9.15 9.66
N TYR A 433 1.79 10.48 9.74
CA TYR A 433 2.86 11.15 10.48
C TYR A 433 2.58 11.10 11.99
N ASP A 434 3.61 10.78 12.78
CA ASP A 434 3.56 10.76 14.24
C ASP A 434 3.99 12.11 14.84
N LEU A 435 3.14 13.11 14.68
CA LEU A 435 3.39 14.49 15.10
C LEU A 435 2.17 15.10 15.78
N PRO A 436 2.39 16.04 16.72
CA PRO A 436 1.33 16.97 17.11
C PRO A 436 0.74 17.66 15.87
N ILE A 437 -0.57 17.89 15.88
CA ILE A 437 -1.29 18.46 14.72
C ILE A 437 -0.62 19.74 14.20
N GLU A 438 -0.16 20.58 15.11
CA GLU A 438 0.45 21.87 14.81
C GLU A 438 1.81 21.77 14.10
N GLN A 439 2.45 20.60 14.16
CA GLN A 439 3.75 20.30 13.53
C GLN A 439 3.64 19.51 12.24
N LEU A 440 2.44 19.04 11.88
CA LEU A 440 2.21 18.35 10.61
C LEU A 440 2.53 19.26 9.42
N PRO A 441 3.01 18.71 8.28
CA PRO A 441 3.28 19.47 7.06
C PRO A 441 2.07 20.31 6.65
N GLN A 442 2.28 21.60 6.41
CA GLN A 442 1.21 22.52 6.05
C GLN A 442 1.16 22.70 4.53
N LEU A 443 -0.03 22.56 3.93
CA LEU A 443 -0.24 22.76 2.51
C LEU A 443 -0.74 24.19 2.27
N GLN A 444 0.06 25.02 1.60
CA GLN A 444 -0.28 26.41 1.30
C GLN A 444 -0.70 26.57 -0.15
N THR A 445 -1.60 27.52 -0.40
CA THR A 445 -1.98 27.85 -1.77
C THR A 445 -0.76 28.30 -2.58
N GLY A 446 -0.51 27.63 -3.70
CA GLY A 446 0.62 27.85 -4.56
C GLY A 446 1.73 26.81 -4.40
N ASP A 447 1.70 25.99 -3.33
CA ASP A 447 2.60 24.86 -3.20
C ASP A 447 2.39 23.87 -4.35
N LYS A 448 3.48 23.25 -4.79
CA LYS A 448 3.45 22.26 -5.86
C LYS A 448 3.80 20.89 -5.32
N LEU A 449 2.84 19.99 -5.40
CA LEU A 449 3.03 18.59 -5.10
C LEU A 449 3.50 17.87 -6.36
N ALA A 450 4.60 17.15 -6.30
CA ALA A 450 5.08 16.31 -7.38
C ALA A 450 5.07 14.84 -6.97
N ILE A 451 4.57 13.98 -7.85
CA ILE A 451 4.56 12.52 -7.72
C ILE A 451 5.42 11.98 -8.86
N ARG A 452 6.56 11.39 -8.54
CA ARG A 452 7.43 10.70 -9.49
C ARG A 452 7.31 9.21 -9.28
N CYS A 453 6.97 8.47 -10.33
CA CYS A 453 6.98 7.02 -10.37
C CYS A 453 8.08 6.54 -11.31
N THR A 454 8.77 5.49 -10.91
CA THR A 454 9.81 4.83 -11.70
C THR A 454 9.39 3.40 -11.98
N TYR A 455 9.65 2.93 -13.18
CA TYR A 455 9.15 1.68 -13.71
C TYR A 455 10.26 0.80 -14.28
N ASP A 456 10.11 -0.50 -14.09
CA ASP A 456 10.89 -1.55 -14.77
C ASP A 456 9.93 -2.49 -15.52
N ASN A 457 9.74 -2.22 -16.81
CA ASN A 457 8.93 -3.01 -17.72
C ASN A 457 9.79 -4.04 -18.49
N THR A 458 10.62 -4.79 -17.76
CA THR A 458 11.49 -5.82 -18.31
C THR A 458 11.19 -7.20 -17.72
N MET A 459 11.69 -8.25 -18.33
CA MET A 459 11.62 -9.62 -17.77
C MET A 459 12.52 -9.82 -16.54
N ALA A 460 13.35 -8.84 -16.15
CA ALA A 460 14.10 -8.87 -14.90
C ALA A 460 13.26 -8.46 -13.68
N ASN A 461 12.12 -7.80 -13.91
CA ASN A 461 11.12 -7.56 -12.89
C ASN A 461 10.27 -8.83 -12.73
N ASP A 462 10.45 -9.55 -11.63
CA ASP A 462 9.79 -10.83 -11.37
C ASP A 462 8.25 -10.74 -11.40
N LYS A 463 7.66 -9.63 -10.94
CA LYS A 463 6.21 -9.41 -10.97
C LYS A 463 5.70 -9.29 -12.40
N VAL A 464 6.42 -8.57 -13.26
CA VAL A 464 6.11 -8.46 -14.69
C VAL A 464 6.24 -9.82 -15.35
N ALA A 465 7.34 -10.53 -15.13
CA ALA A 465 7.59 -11.84 -15.72
C ALA A 465 6.50 -12.85 -15.31
N ALA A 466 6.12 -12.90 -14.03
CA ALA A 466 5.07 -13.80 -13.54
C ALA A 466 3.71 -13.46 -14.16
N SER A 467 3.28 -12.21 -14.14
CA SER A 467 1.98 -11.79 -14.67
C SER A 467 1.86 -11.99 -16.19
N LEU A 468 2.93 -11.76 -16.94
CA LEU A 468 2.95 -12.05 -18.38
C LEU A 468 2.81 -13.55 -18.64
N LEU A 469 3.50 -14.40 -17.86
CA LEU A 469 3.42 -15.85 -17.96
C LEU A 469 2.00 -16.38 -17.68
N GLU A 470 1.35 -15.89 -16.63
CA GLU A 470 -0.04 -16.24 -16.28
C GLU A 470 -1.02 -15.92 -17.41
N GLN A 471 -0.78 -14.83 -18.13
CA GLN A 471 -1.61 -14.42 -19.26
C GLN A 471 -1.15 -15.02 -20.61
N GLY A 472 -0.14 -15.91 -20.61
CA GLY A 472 0.39 -16.54 -21.83
C GLY A 472 1.13 -15.58 -22.75
N ILE A 473 1.63 -14.45 -22.22
CA ILE A 473 2.38 -13.43 -22.96
C ILE A 473 3.87 -13.68 -22.76
N SER A 474 4.64 -13.75 -23.85
CA SER A 474 6.05 -14.15 -23.80
C SER A 474 7.06 -13.00 -23.69
N ALA A 475 6.60 -11.74 -23.79
CA ALA A 475 7.49 -10.58 -23.77
C ALA A 475 6.75 -9.33 -23.25
N PRO A 476 7.47 -8.37 -22.63
CA PRO A 476 6.89 -7.10 -22.24
C PRO A 476 6.26 -6.36 -23.42
N ARG A 477 5.18 -5.67 -23.14
CA ARG A 477 4.48 -4.77 -24.07
C ARG A 477 4.56 -3.34 -23.56
N THR A 478 4.31 -2.37 -24.43
CA THR A 478 4.10 -0.98 -23.99
C THR A 478 2.92 -0.93 -23.03
N VAL A 479 3.12 -0.28 -21.88
CA VAL A 479 2.14 -0.12 -20.82
C VAL A 479 1.63 1.34 -20.81
N VAL A 480 0.35 1.49 -20.59
CA VAL A 480 -0.34 2.80 -20.56
C VAL A 480 -1.18 2.92 -19.29
N LEU A 481 -1.77 4.09 -19.08
CA LEU A 481 -2.71 4.29 -17.98
C LEU A 481 -3.89 3.32 -18.11
N GLY A 482 -4.14 2.57 -17.05
CA GLY A 482 -5.28 1.66 -16.94
C GLY A 482 -5.34 1.03 -15.56
N GLU A 483 -6.38 0.24 -15.31
CA GLU A 483 -6.67 -0.34 -13.99
C GLU A 483 -6.38 -1.84 -13.92
N THR A 484 -6.08 -2.50 -15.05
CA THR A 484 -5.74 -3.92 -15.03
C THR A 484 -4.31 -4.12 -14.55
N THR A 485 -4.00 -5.31 -14.06
CA THR A 485 -2.68 -5.67 -13.52
C THR A 485 -1.51 -5.42 -14.47
N LEU A 486 -1.76 -5.51 -15.80
CA LEU A 486 -0.75 -5.23 -16.85
C LEU A 486 -0.85 -3.81 -17.46
N ASP A 487 -1.77 -2.98 -16.99
CA ASP A 487 -1.74 -1.54 -17.19
C ASP A 487 -0.97 -0.89 -16.04
N GLU A 488 -0.90 0.44 -15.96
CA GLU A 488 -0.13 1.07 -14.89
C GLU A 488 -0.77 2.37 -14.40
N MET A 489 -0.51 2.67 -13.14
CA MET A 489 -0.89 3.91 -12.49
C MET A 489 0.31 4.58 -11.82
N CYS A 490 0.16 5.85 -11.48
CA CYS A 490 1.07 6.61 -10.63
C CYS A 490 0.23 7.53 -9.78
N LEU A 491 -0.11 7.08 -8.58
CA LEU A 491 -1.06 7.79 -7.71
C LEU A 491 -0.49 7.96 -6.31
N ALA A 492 -0.83 9.08 -5.68
CA ALA A 492 -0.66 9.28 -4.24
C ALA A 492 -2.02 9.50 -3.57
N SER A 493 -2.23 8.84 -2.44
CA SER A 493 -3.33 9.14 -1.53
C SER A 493 -2.84 10.13 -0.48
N LEU A 494 -3.56 11.22 -0.28
CA LEU A 494 -3.23 12.28 0.66
C LEU A 494 -4.40 12.50 1.60
N THR A 495 -4.17 12.31 2.90
CA THR A 495 -5.15 12.68 3.92
C THR A 495 -4.78 14.03 4.51
N ALA A 496 -5.52 15.05 4.14
CA ALA A 496 -5.39 16.39 4.69
C ALA A 496 -6.42 16.64 5.80
N ILE A 497 -6.03 17.37 6.82
CA ILE A 497 -6.92 17.80 7.90
C ILE A 497 -7.14 19.30 7.82
N TYR A 498 -8.41 19.69 7.84
CA TYR A 498 -8.89 21.07 7.76
C TYR A 498 -9.51 21.46 9.09
N PRO A 499 -9.28 22.67 9.63
CA PRO A 499 -10.04 23.14 10.77
C PRO A 499 -11.54 23.02 10.51
N ALA A 500 -12.26 22.38 11.41
CA ALA A 500 -13.72 22.36 11.38
C ALA A 500 -14.23 23.76 11.69
N ASN A 501 -15.30 24.20 11.02
CA ASN A 501 -15.87 25.53 11.22
C ASN A 501 -16.64 25.63 12.53
#